data_e34235ea402d8efd596850e13a8222e5
#
_entry.id   e34235ea402d8efd596850e13a8222e5
#
_cell.length_a   1.000
_cell.length_b   1.000
_cell.length_c   1.000
_cell.angle_alpha   90.00
_cell.angle_beta   90.00
_cell.angle_gamma   90.00
#
_symmetry.space_group_name_H-M   'P 1'
#
loop_
_entity.id
_entity.type
_entity.pdbx_description
1 polymer ?
#
loop_
_entity_poly.entity_id
_entity_poly.type
_entity_poly.pdbx_seq_one_letter_code
_entity_poly.pdbx_strand_id
1 'polypeptide(L)'
;MSKTNWDSIQLYFNGDEYFRDVLTALANAKSEVFIESYIFNMDPIGLRILGRLKELSEQGVQVHLTVDGVGSFNWLPGLRDYCNTHHIGFRVYHPMPIRMQYLKKISWKYLRRILFFLRRANKRNHRKIILIDGKVAFLGSLNIAQVHTKEFMGDQAWRDTGIRLEGPPLEFLRKSCQKVWSRSRFLGRTFFRLRSRHNQQLKQRPSQELRLNFTIRWRVSLLRDLNHRIRRAEKRVLITNAYFLPRKSILRSLRKAAEKGIYVGICVPAHGDVASVKWASRFLYFRLITAGIHIFEYEPRMMHAKTLIIDEWATVGSHNLNHRSLLHDLEVEAVLTDENSIGQLLQQWDQDIKLSHPITLGDLGKMSWYHRIFARFAYWFRFWL
;
A
#
# COMPACT_ATOMS: atom_id res chain seq x y z
N MET A 1 1.73 1.12 30.21
CA MET A 1 0.77 0.83 29.11
C MET A 1 0.66 2.07 28.24
N SER A 2 1.17 2.05 27.03
CA SER A 2 0.98 3.16 26.06
C SER A 2 -0.50 3.16 25.66
N LYS A 3 -1.26 4.19 26.07
CA LYS A 3 -2.64 4.35 25.62
C LYS A 3 -2.61 4.63 24.12
N THR A 4 -3.19 3.72 23.34
CA THR A 4 -3.51 4.02 21.94
C THR A 4 -4.58 5.11 21.91
N ASN A 5 -4.51 6.02 20.91
CA ASN A 5 -5.54 7.04 20.70
C ASN A 5 -6.69 6.52 19.79
N TRP A 6 -6.72 5.23 19.51
CA TRP A 6 -7.81 4.57 18.81
C TRP A 6 -8.90 4.16 19.80
N ASP A 7 -10.15 4.44 19.47
CA ASP A 7 -11.31 4.01 20.25
C ASP A 7 -11.62 2.53 19.96
N SER A 8 -11.41 2.08 18.71
CA SER A 8 -11.58 0.70 18.29
C SER A 8 -10.59 0.32 17.21
N ILE A 9 -10.07 -0.91 17.30
CA ILE A 9 -9.16 -1.53 16.32
C ILE A 9 -9.67 -2.95 16.05
N GLN A 10 -9.81 -3.28 14.77
CA GLN A 10 -10.11 -4.64 14.32
C GLN A 10 -9.19 -5.01 13.16
N LEU A 11 -8.48 -6.12 13.27
CA LEU A 11 -7.60 -6.66 12.24
C LEU A 11 -8.33 -7.71 11.39
N TYR A 12 -7.99 -7.76 10.12
CA TYR A 12 -8.48 -8.75 9.17
C TYR A 12 -7.31 -9.41 8.45
N PHE A 13 -7.33 -10.73 8.44
CA PHE A 13 -6.37 -11.56 7.69
C PHE A 13 -7.05 -12.32 6.56
N ASN A 14 -8.35 -12.10 6.38
CA ASN A 14 -9.23 -12.69 5.39
C ASN A 14 -9.97 -11.56 4.64
N GLY A 15 -9.92 -11.58 3.31
CA GLY A 15 -10.57 -10.58 2.48
C GLY A 15 -12.10 -10.63 2.50
N ASP A 16 -12.69 -11.82 2.68
CA ASP A 16 -14.16 -11.97 2.74
C ASP A 16 -14.73 -11.26 3.97
N GLU A 17 -14.10 -11.43 5.13
CA GLU A 17 -14.48 -10.72 6.37
C GLU A 17 -14.29 -9.22 6.23
N TYR A 18 -13.15 -8.79 5.68
CA TYR A 18 -12.86 -7.38 5.45
C TYR A 18 -13.92 -6.72 4.57
N PHE A 19 -14.24 -7.29 3.41
CA PHE A 19 -15.21 -6.68 2.49
C PHE A 19 -16.65 -6.78 2.99
N ARG A 20 -17.02 -7.81 3.76
CA ARG A 20 -18.31 -7.90 4.44
C ARG A 20 -18.51 -6.72 5.38
N ASP A 21 -17.52 -6.45 6.23
CA ASP A 21 -17.57 -5.36 7.19
C ASP A 21 -17.51 -4.00 6.51
N VAL A 22 -16.74 -3.85 5.42
CA VAL A 22 -16.76 -2.65 4.57
C VAL A 22 -18.17 -2.38 4.03
N LEU A 23 -18.83 -3.38 3.46
CA LEU A 23 -20.18 -3.23 2.90
C LEU A 23 -21.22 -2.91 3.99
N THR A 24 -21.09 -3.52 5.16
CA THR A 24 -21.95 -3.23 6.33
C THR A 24 -21.74 -1.80 6.83
N ALA A 25 -20.48 -1.35 6.94
CA ALA A 25 -20.17 0.01 7.37
C ALA A 25 -20.64 1.07 6.36
N LEU A 26 -20.45 0.80 5.06
CA LEU A 26 -20.97 1.66 3.99
C LEU A 26 -22.50 1.80 4.06
N ALA A 27 -23.23 0.72 4.34
CA ALA A 27 -24.71 0.77 4.47
C ALA A 27 -25.19 1.74 5.56
N ASN A 28 -24.33 2.04 6.54
CA ASN A 28 -24.64 2.92 7.66
C ASN A 28 -24.09 4.34 7.52
N ALA A 29 -23.47 4.68 6.36
CA ALA A 29 -22.95 6.01 6.08
C ALA A 29 -24.08 7.07 6.07
N LYS A 30 -23.81 8.24 6.67
CA LYS A 30 -24.82 9.31 6.83
C LYS A 30 -24.48 10.60 6.09
N SER A 31 -23.20 10.92 5.91
CA SER A 31 -22.81 12.23 5.40
C SER A 31 -21.80 12.18 4.27
N GLU A 32 -20.69 11.48 4.45
CA GLU A 32 -19.63 11.44 3.43
C GLU A 32 -18.88 10.12 3.43
N VAL A 33 -18.45 9.71 2.23
CA VAL A 33 -17.56 8.55 2.03
C VAL A 33 -16.40 8.95 1.16
N PHE A 34 -15.17 8.69 1.61
CA PHE A 34 -13.95 8.76 0.79
C PHE A 34 -13.44 7.36 0.52
N ILE A 35 -13.26 7.03 -0.76
CA ILE A 35 -12.58 5.82 -1.19
C ILE A 35 -11.34 6.22 -1.99
N GLU A 36 -10.19 5.69 -1.58
CA GLU A 36 -8.95 5.75 -2.34
C GLU A 36 -8.46 4.34 -2.60
N SER A 37 -8.28 3.96 -3.86
CA SER A 37 -7.78 2.65 -4.24
C SER A 37 -6.73 2.76 -5.35
N TYR A 38 -5.63 1.99 -5.21
CA TYR A 38 -4.67 1.88 -6.28
C TYR A 38 -5.26 1.07 -7.45
N ILE A 39 -5.84 -0.11 -7.15
CA ILE A 39 -6.56 -0.93 -8.09
C ILE A 39 -8.04 -0.96 -7.67
N PHE A 40 -8.92 -0.59 -8.58
CA PHE A 40 -10.35 -0.78 -8.47
C PHE A 40 -10.82 -1.53 -9.71
N ASN A 41 -11.16 -2.80 -9.55
CA ASN A 41 -11.69 -3.63 -10.62
C ASN A 41 -13.22 -3.57 -10.62
N MET A 42 -13.83 -3.65 -11.81
CA MET A 42 -15.28 -3.86 -11.94
C MET A 42 -15.62 -5.35 -11.97
N ASP A 43 -15.03 -6.10 -11.04
CA ASP A 43 -15.29 -7.50 -10.76
C ASP A 43 -16.38 -7.64 -9.67
N PRO A 44 -16.80 -8.85 -9.27
CA PRO A 44 -17.89 -9.03 -8.30
C PRO A 44 -17.74 -8.19 -7.01
N ILE A 45 -16.53 -8.06 -6.46
CA ILE A 45 -16.29 -7.20 -5.27
C ILE A 45 -16.46 -5.72 -5.61
N GLY A 46 -15.84 -5.26 -6.69
CA GLY A 46 -15.97 -3.88 -7.13
C GLY A 46 -17.40 -3.49 -7.46
N LEU A 47 -18.15 -4.39 -8.11
CA LEU A 47 -19.57 -4.16 -8.44
C LEU A 47 -20.46 -4.10 -7.18
N ARG A 48 -20.21 -4.96 -6.16
CA ARG A 48 -20.92 -4.86 -4.87
C ARG A 48 -20.67 -3.52 -4.19
N ILE A 49 -19.41 -3.04 -4.18
CA ILE A 49 -19.07 -1.72 -3.63
C ILE A 49 -19.72 -0.61 -4.44
N LEU A 50 -19.63 -0.64 -5.78
CA LEU A 50 -20.29 0.36 -6.65
C LEU A 50 -21.81 0.42 -6.44
N GLY A 51 -22.47 -0.73 -6.30
CA GLY A 51 -23.89 -0.81 -5.97
C GLY A 51 -24.21 -0.09 -4.65
N ARG A 52 -23.40 -0.31 -3.62
CA ARG A 52 -23.57 0.39 -2.33
C ARG A 52 -23.32 1.90 -2.45
N LEU A 53 -22.31 2.32 -3.22
CA LEU A 53 -22.04 3.74 -3.46
C LEU A 53 -23.16 4.43 -4.24
N LYS A 54 -23.80 3.73 -5.16
CA LYS A 54 -25.01 4.21 -5.85
C LYS A 54 -26.13 4.48 -4.86
N GLU A 55 -26.50 3.51 -4.03
CA GLU A 55 -27.54 3.64 -3.00
C GLU A 55 -27.26 4.84 -2.08
N LEU A 56 -26.01 5.02 -1.63
CA LEU A 56 -25.61 6.15 -0.80
C LEU A 56 -25.74 7.49 -1.52
N SER A 57 -25.36 7.55 -2.80
CA SER A 57 -25.51 8.76 -3.61
C SER A 57 -26.98 9.14 -3.79
N GLU A 58 -27.85 8.17 -4.02
CA GLU A 58 -29.32 8.37 -4.11
C GLU A 58 -29.92 8.85 -2.78
N GLN A 59 -29.31 8.49 -1.65
CA GLN A 59 -29.69 8.97 -0.31
C GLN A 59 -29.09 10.35 0.04
N GLY A 60 -28.33 10.97 -0.88
CA GLY A 60 -27.72 12.29 -0.68
C GLY A 60 -26.39 12.27 0.08
N VAL A 61 -25.80 11.10 0.36
CA VAL A 61 -24.46 10.99 0.96
C VAL A 61 -23.39 11.43 -0.05
N GLN A 62 -22.45 12.24 0.39
CA GLN A 62 -21.36 12.72 -0.47
C GLN A 62 -20.32 11.61 -0.70
N VAL A 63 -20.30 11.03 -1.89
CA VAL A 63 -19.37 9.96 -2.25
C VAL A 63 -18.19 10.51 -3.07
N HIS A 64 -16.96 10.22 -2.62
CA HIS A 64 -15.72 10.66 -3.24
C HIS A 64 -14.83 9.45 -3.58
N LEU A 65 -14.94 8.92 -4.81
CA LEU A 65 -14.12 7.82 -5.30
C LEU A 65 -12.89 8.35 -6.04
N THR A 66 -11.70 8.06 -5.52
CA THR A 66 -10.41 8.35 -6.15
C THR A 66 -9.68 7.05 -6.48
N VAL A 67 -9.36 6.84 -7.75
CA VAL A 67 -8.56 5.68 -8.18
C VAL A 67 -7.24 6.13 -8.81
N ASP A 68 -6.22 5.26 -8.78
CA ASP A 68 -4.96 5.54 -9.47
C ASP A 68 -5.08 5.33 -10.98
N GLY A 69 -4.48 6.20 -11.76
CA GLY A 69 -4.57 6.17 -13.22
C GLY A 69 -3.77 5.07 -13.92
N VAL A 70 -2.92 4.32 -13.19
CA VAL A 70 -2.19 3.15 -13.69
C VAL A 70 -2.79 1.87 -13.15
N GLY A 71 -2.95 1.78 -11.83
CA GLY A 71 -3.47 0.57 -11.19
C GLY A 71 -4.88 0.20 -11.65
N SER A 72 -5.73 1.19 -11.90
CA SER A 72 -7.11 0.99 -12.37
C SER A 72 -7.29 1.23 -13.88
N PHE A 73 -6.20 1.30 -14.66
CA PHE A 73 -6.21 1.77 -16.05
C PHE A 73 -7.28 1.09 -16.91
N ASN A 74 -7.37 -0.23 -16.86
CA ASN A 74 -8.31 -1.03 -17.69
C ASN A 74 -9.77 -0.75 -17.37
N TRP A 75 -10.08 -0.30 -16.15
CA TRP A 75 -11.44 -0.10 -15.68
C TRP A 75 -11.88 1.38 -15.67
N LEU A 76 -10.96 2.32 -15.97
CA LEU A 76 -11.25 3.76 -15.92
C LEU A 76 -12.46 4.18 -16.78
N PRO A 77 -12.66 3.69 -18.02
CA PRO A 77 -13.85 4.06 -18.82
C PRO A 77 -15.14 3.62 -18.13
N GLY A 78 -15.25 2.33 -17.76
CA GLY A 78 -16.46 1.80 -17.12
C GLY A 78 -16.74 2.45 -15.76
N LEU A 79 -15.71 2.65 -14.93
CA LEU A 79 -15.84 3.34 -13.63
C LEU A 79 -16.36 4.78 -13.81
N ARG A 80 -15.80 5.50 -14.78
CA ARG A 80 -16.26 6.87 -15.07
C ARG A 80 -17.72 6.90 -15.50
N ASP A 81 -18.08 6.02 -16.45
CA ASP A 81 -19.43 6.01 -17.00
C ASP A 81 -20.44 5.60 -15.92
N TYR A 82 -20.14 4.60 -15.11
CA TYR A 82 -20.97 4.20 -13.97
C TYR A 82 -21.14 5.35 -12.95
N CYS A 83 -20.01 5.97 -12.54
CA CYS A 83 -20.06 7.06 -11.57
C CYS A 83 -20.82 8.30 -12.08
N ASN A 84 -20.67 8.63 -13.36
CA ASN A 84 -21.42 9.73 -13.97
C ASN A 84 -22.94 9.45 -13.99
N THR A 85 -23.34 8.23 -14.37
CA THR A 85 -24.76 7.81 -14.43
C THR A 85 -25.42 7.87 -13.04
N HIS A 86 -24.67 7.53 -12.00
CA HIS A 86 -25.20 7.45 -10.63
C HIS A 86 -24.79 8.63 -9.73
N HIS A 87 -24.34 9.74 -10.31
CA HIS A 87 -23.94 10.97 -9.60
C HIS A 87 -22.90 10.78 -8.50
N ILE A 88 -22.05 9.73 -8.62
CA ILE A 88 -20.95 9.46 -7.70
C ILE A 88 -19.77 10.37 -8.07
N GLY A 89 -19.21 11.07 -7.09
CA GLY A 89 -18.00 11.87 -7.30
C GLY A 89 -16.82 10.97 -7.69
N PHE A 90 -16.25 11.14 -8.89
CA PHE A 90 -15.18 10.31 -9.41
C PHE A 90 -13.97 11.13 -9.86
N ARG A 91 -12.78 10.75 -9.40
CA ARG A 91 -11.50 11.38 -9.80
C ARG A 91 -10.40 10.36 -9.99
N VAL A 92 -9.48 10.68 -10.90
CA VAL A 92 -8.31 9.84 -11.19
C VAL A 92 -7.04 10.56 -10.73
N TYR A 93 -6.28 9.88 -9.88
CA TYR A 93 -4.97 10.35 -9.46
C TYR A 93 -3.94 10.07 -10.56
N HIS A 94 -3.27 11.10 -11.06
CA HIS A 94 -2.25 11.05 -12.12
C HIS A 94 -2.65 10.13 -13.30
N PRO A 95 -3.72 10.47 -14.05
CA PRO A 95 -4.14 9.68 -15.21
C PRO A 95 -3.01 9.58 -16.24
N MET A 96 -2.90 8.42 -16.90
CA MET A 96 -2.01 8.26 -18.04
C MET A 96 -2.46 9.16 -19.20
N PRO A 97 -1.56 9.73 -19.98
CA PRO A 97 -1.93 10.44 -21.21
C PRO A 97 -2.43 9.41 -22.22
N ILE A 98 -3.74 9.29 -22.36
CA ILE A 98 -4.46 8.31 -23.19
C ILE A 98 -4.13 8.42 -24.69
N ARG A 99 -3.40 9.42 -25.14
CA ARG A 99 -3.10 9.67 -26.56
C ARG A 99 -1.67 9.37 -26.97
N MET A 100 -1.19 8.14 -26.71
CA MET A 100 0.00 7.64 -27.42
C MET A 100 -0.27 7.29 -28.91
N GLN A 101 -1.53 7.26 -29.33
CA GLN A 101 -1.91 6.95 -30.72
C GLN A 101 -1.61 8.07 -31.75
N TYR A 102 -1.26 9.28 -31.29
CA TYR A 102 -0.95 10.41 -32.17
C TYR A 102 0.53 10.80 -32.22
N LEU A 103 1.43 9.82 -32.19
CA LEU A 103 2.89 10.01 -32.29
C LEU A 103 3.38 10.33 -33.72
N LYS A 104 2.64 11.09 -34.53
CA LYS A 104 3.05 11.42 -35.90
C LYS A 104 3.93 12.66 -36.07
N LYS A 105 4.12 13.49 -35.04
CA LYS A 105 5.08 14.63 -35.07
C LYS A 105 5.76 14.84 -33.73
N ILE A 106 7.03 14.49 -33.61
CA ILE A 106 7.90 14.76 -32.47
C ILE A 106 8.27 16.25 -32.49
N SER A 107 7.66 17.08 -31.67
CA SER A 107 8.08 18.46 -31.44
C SER A 107 8.75 18.61 -30.07
N TRP A 108 9.58 19.65 -29.86
CA TRP A 108 10.21 19.97 -28.58
C TRP A 108 9.19 20.13 -27.44
N LYS A 109 8.00 20.66 -27.73
CA LYS A 109 6.87 20.72 -26.79
C LYS A 109 6.40 19.32 -26.37
N TYR A 110 6.49 18.34 -27.25
CA TYR A 110 6.12 16.95 -27.01
C TYR A 110 7.15 16.26 -26.10
N LEU A 111 8.44 16.48 -26.35
CA LEU A 111 9.52 15.93 -25.51
C LEU A 111 9.43 16.47 -24.07
N ARG A 112 9.16 17.75 -23.88
CA ARG A 112 8.90 18.34 -22.54
C ARG A 112 7.66 17.71 -21.86
N ARG A 113 6.63 17.36 -22.63
CA ARG A 113 5.44 16.63 -22.12
C ARG A 113 5.77 15.21 -21.70
N ILE A 114 6.58 14.50 -22.48
CA ILE A 114 7.07 13.15 -22.14
C ILE A 114 7.92 13.20 -20.86
N LEU A 115 8.87 14.10 -20.76
CA LEU A 115 9.70 14.27 -19.55
C LEU A 115 8.86 14.64 -18.31
N PHE A 116 7.87 15.51 -18.46
CA PHE A 116 6.94 15.84 -17.41
C PHE A 116 6.07 14.65 -17.01
N PHE A 117 5.67 13.83 -17.98
CA PHE A 117 4.93 12.58 -17.76
C PHE A 117 5.80 11.55 -17.04
N LEU A 118 7.03 11.30 -17.52
CA LEU A 118 7.96 10.34 -16.88
C LEU A 118 8.23 10.70 -15.43
N ARG A 119 8.36 12.00 -15.10
CA ARG A 119 8.48 12.48 -13.71
C ARG A 119 7.22 12.23 -12.86
N ARG A 120 6.04 12.13 -13.47
CA ARG A 120 4.76 11.87 -12.79
C ARG A 120 4.35 10.40 -12.85
N ALA A 121 4.84 9.66 -13.84
CA ALA A 121 4.56 8.23 -13.98
C ALA A 121 4.94 7.44 -12.73
N ASN A 122 6.00 7.85 -12.04
CA ASN A 122 6.48 7.23 -10.81
C ASN A 122 5.76 7.71 -9.52
N LYS A 123 4.82 8.68 -9.61
CA LYS A 123 4.08 9.14 -8.43
C LYS A 123 2.68 8.59 -8.48
N ARG A 124 2.40 7.53 -7.74
CA ARG A 124 1.09 6.86 -7.69
C ARG A 124 0.38 7.11 -6.37
N ASN A 125 -0.92 6.98 -6.35
CA ASN A 125 -1.67 6.86 -5.11
C ASN A 125 -1.82 5.37 -4.78
N HIS A 126 -0.90 4.88 -3.96
CA HIS A 126 -0.89 3.48 -3.56
C HIS A 126 -1.67 3.23 -2.26
N ARG A 127 -2.31 4.26 -1.72
CA ARG A 127 -3.16 4.15 -0.54
C ARG A 127 -4.41 3.32 -0.85
N LYS A 128 -4.85 2.54 0.12
CA LYS A 128 -6.10 1.81 0.14
C LYS A 128 -6.84 2.28 1.38
N ILE A 129 -7.84 3.14 1.17
CA ILE A 129 -8.58 3.81 2.23
C ILE A 129 -10.06 3.77 1.89
N ILE A 130 -10.88 3.36 2.84
CA ILE A 130 -12.32 3.62 2.84
C ILE A 130 -12.60 4.34 4.15
N LEU A 131 -12.99 5.62 4.08
CA LEU A 131 -13.27 6.46 5.23
C LEU A 131 -14.74 6.88 5.16
N ILE A 132 -15.49 6.58 6.23
CA ILE A 132 -16.95 6.76 6.33
C ILE A 132 -17.20 7.76 7.44
N ASP A 133 -17.91 8.86 7.11
CA ASP A 133 -18.34 9.94 8.01
C ASP A 133 -17.22 10.55 8.85
N GLY A 134 -15.96 10.34 8.47
CA GLY A 134 -14.80 10.73 9.27
C GLY A 134 -14.65 9.95 10.59
N LYS A 135 -15.46 8.90 10.80
CA LYS A 135 -15.57 8.15 12.07
C LYS A 135 -15.05 6.72 11.98
N VAL A 136 -15.22 6.07 10.85
CA VAL A 136 -14.76 4.69 10.60
C VAL A 136 -13.83 4.68 9.41
N ALA A 137 -12.66 4.07 9.52
CA ALA A 137 -11.74 3.89 8.41
C ALA A 137 -11.34 2.43 8.25
N PHE A 138 -11.31 1.98 7.00
CA PHE A 138 -10.69 0.73 6.59
C PHE A 138 -9.41 1.04 5.83
N LEU A 139 -8.31 0.44 6.27
CA LEU A 139 -6.98 0.59 5.70
C LEU A 139 -6.36 -0.80 5.47
N GLY A 140 -5.25 -0.85 4.75
CA GLY A 140 -4.48 -2.10 4.65
C GLY A 140 -3.82 -2.30 3.31
N SER A 141 -3.60 -3.56 2.99
CA SER A 141 -2.98 -3.97 1.75
C SER A 141 -3.98 -4.32 0.64
N LEU A 142 -5.28 -4.51 0.97
CA LEU A 142 -6.32 -4.93 0.04
C LEU A 142 -6.68 -3.81 -0.95
N ASN A 143 -6.65 -4.13 -2.22
CA ASN A 143 -7.29 -3.33 -3.27
C ASN A 143 -8.79 -3.70 -3.38
N ILE A 144 -9.56 -2.95 -4.14
CA ILE A 144 -10.94 -3.33 -4.45
C ILE A 144 -10.92 -4.27 -5.66
N ALA A 145 -10.76 -5.56 -5.37
CA ALA A 145 -10.66 -6.63 -6.36
C ALA A 145 -10.95 -8.01 -5.74
N GLN A 146 -11.53 -8.91 -6.51
CA GLN A 146 -11.90 -10.27 -6.08
C GLN A 146 -10.70 -11.16 -5.71
N VAL A 147 -9.49 -10.83 -6.17
CA VAL A 147 -8.28 -11.62 -5.88
C VAL A 147 -7.97 -11.76 -4.39
N HIS A 148 -8.54 -10.92 -3.55
CA HIS A 148 -8.36 -10.91 -2.11
C HIS A 148 -9.36 -11.80 -1.36
N THR A 149 -10.38 -12.38 -2.04
CA THR A 149 -11.49 -13.08 -1.41
C THR A 149 -11.51 -14.57 -1.76
N LYS A 150 -11.71 -15.41 -0.77
CA LYS A 150 -11.87 -16.86 -0.95
C LYS A 150 -13.18 -17.22 -1.63
N GLU A 151 -14.22 -16.41 -1.45
CA GLU A 151 -15.51 -16.57 -2.12
C GLU A 151 -15.34 -16.73 -3.65
N PHE A 152 -14.42 -15.98 -4.26
CA PHE A 152 -14.22 -15.99 -5.71
C PHE A 152 -12.95 -16.69 -6.17
N MET A 153 -11.92 -16.76 -5.32
CA MET A 153 -10.61 -17.31 -5.70
C MET A 153 -10.26 -18.62 -4.98
N GLY A 154 -11.13 -19.07 -4.07
CA GLY A 154 -10.83 -20.25 -3.25
C GLY A 154 -9.50 -20.12 -2.52
N ASP A 155 -8.69 -21.16 -2.56
CA ASP A 155 -7.38 -21.19 -1.91
C ASP A 155 -6.31 -20.31 -2.60
N GLN A 156 -6.61 -19.81 -3.80
CA GLN A 156 -5.73 -18.88 -4.51
C GLN A 156 -5.93 -17.41 -4.10
N ALA A 157 -6.89 -17.12 -3.21
CA ALA A 157 -7.10 -15.78 -2.70
C ALA A 157 -5.82 -15.24 -2.03
N TRP A 158 -5.45 -14.01 -2.34
CA TRP A 158 -4.23 -13.40 -1.82
C TRP A 158 -4.24 -13.29 -0.30
N ARG A 159 -3.07 -13.45 0.33
CA ARG A 159 -2.87 -13.23 1.75
C ARG A 159 -2.59 -11.75 2.00
N ASP A 160 -3.56 -11.04 2.55
CA ASP A 160 -3.51 -9.62 2.86
C ASP A 160 -3.70 -9.35 4.36
N THR A 161 -3.46 -8.10 4.77
CA THR A 161 -3.83 -7.62 6.10
C THR A 161 -4.59 -6.32 5.96
N GLY A 162 -5.81 -6.31 6.49
CA GLY A 162 -6.67 -5.14 6.60
C GLY A 162 -6.85 -4.73 8.06
N ILE A 163 -7.30 -3.50 8.27
CA ILE A 163 -7.59 -2.96 9.58
C ILE A 163 -8.79 -2.01 9.49
N ARG A 164 -9.71 -2.13 10.44
CA ARG A 164 -10.77 -1.15 10.73
C ARG A 164 -10.37 -0.35 11.95
N LEU A 165 -10.57 0.96 11.90
CA LEU A 165 -10.16 1.91 12.92
C LEU A 165 -11.29 2.89 13.20
N GLU A 166 -11.46 3.23 14.47
CA GLU A 166 -12.30 4.33 14.94
C GLU A 166 -11.50 5.19 15.92
N GLY A 167 -11.77 6.49 15.96
CA GLY A 167 -11.15 7.39 16.91
C GLY A 167 -10.65 8.72 16.34
N PRO A 168 -10.17 9.62 17.22
CA PRO A 168 -9.77 10.99 16.87
C PRO A 168 -8.74 11.13 15.75
N PRO A 169 -7.76 10.19 15.55
CA PRO A 169 -6.78 10.31 14.46
C PRO A 169 -7.39 10.33 13.06
N LEU A 170 -8.65 9.89 12.89
CA LEU A 170 -9.34 9.86 11.60
C LEU A 170 -9.62 11.26 11.02
N GLU A 171 -9.71 12.30 11.84
CA GLU A 171 -9.83 13.69 11.34
C GLU A 171 -8.58 14.10 10.53
N PHE A 172 -7.40 13.62 10.92
CA PHE A 172 -6.17 13.83 10.14
C PHE A 172 -6.21 13.06 8.81
N LEU A 173 -6.74 11.83 8.83
CA LEU A 173 -6.95 11.04 7.62
C LEU A 173 -7.95 11.71 6.68
N ARG A 174 -9.07 12.21 7.20
CA ARG A 174 -10.09 12.96 6.45
C ARG A 174 -9.51 14.15 5.71
N LYS A 175 -8.73 15.00 6.39
CA LYS A 175 -8.03 16.13 5.77
C LYS A 175 -7.06 15.67 4.68
N SER A 176 -6.42 14.54 4.88
CA SER A 176 -5.54 13.92 3.89
C SER A 176 -6.31 13.46 2.65
N CYS A 177 -7.46 12.80 2.81
CA CYS A 177 -8.32 12.36 1.70
C CYS A 177 -8.84 13.56 0.90
N GLN A 178 -9.34 14.59 1.57
CA GLN A 178 -9.77 15.85 0.93
C GLN A 178 -8.65 16.48 0.10
N LYS A 179 -7.42 16.45 0.59
CA LYS A 179 -6.25 16.96 -0.15
C LYS A 179 -5.91 16.13 -1.38
N VAL A 180 -6.01 14.80 -1.31
CA VAL A 180 -5.84 13.94 -2.49
C VAL A 180 -6.96 14.17 -3.47
N TRP A 181 -8.20 14.21 -3.01
CA TRP A 181 -9.36 14.52 -3.82
C TRP A 181 -9.19 15.82 -4.59
N SER A 182 -8.81 16.92 -3.94
CA SER A 182 -8.61 18.23 -4.58
C SER A 182 -7.48 18.24 -5.61
N ARG A 183 -6.49 17.37 -5.47
CA ARG A 183 -5.34 17.24 -6.40
C ARG A 183 -5.58 16.25 -7.53
N SER A 184 -6.55 15.38 -7.40
CA SER A 184 -6.95 14.42 -8.43
C SER A 184 -7.78 15.10 -9.50
N ARG A 185 -7.81 14.56 -10.71
CA ARG A 185 -8.42 15.21 -11.87
C ARG A 185 -9.74 14.56 -12.23
N PHE A 186 -10.67 15.39 -12.70
CA PHE A 186 -11.86 14.94 -13.39
C PHE A 186 -11.47 14.50 -14.82
N LEU A 187 -11.78 13.27 -15.19
CA LEU A 187 -11.58 12.76 -16.55
C LEU A 187 -12.66 13.35 -17.48
N GLY A 188 -12.49 14.56 -17.97
CA GLY A 188 -13.50 15.13 -18.85
C GLY A 188 -13.20 16.51 -19.43
N ARG A 189 -12.31 17.28 -18.88
CA ARG A 189 -11.98 18.62 -19.43
C ARG A 189 -10.52 19.01 -19.25
N THR A 190 -9.92 19.32 -20.42
CA THR A 190 -8.80 20.23 -20.72
C THR A 190 -7.56 20.22 -19.82
N PHE A 191 -6.45 19.90 -20.44
CA PHE A 191 -5.09 19.84 -19.92
C PHE A 191 -4.50 21.16 -19.36
N PHE A 192 -5.25 22.25 -19.32
CA PHE A 192 -4.75 23.55 -18.94
C PHE A 192 -5.62 24.26 -17.88
N ARG A 193 -4.93 24.75 -16.87
CA ARG A 193 -5.30 25.57 -15.71
C ARG A 193 -5.94 24.81 -14.55
N LEU A 194 -5.07 24.65 -13.54
CA LEU A 194 -5.25 25.28 -12.23
C LEU A 194 -3.97 25.00 -11.43
N ARG A 195 -3.07 25.93 -11.43
CA ARG A 195 -2.20 26.17 -10.28
C ARG A 195 -3.14 26.60 -9.16
N SER A 196 -3.78 25.64 -8.52
CA SER A 196 -4.54 25.91 -7.32
C SER A 196 -3.58 26.50 -6.29
N ARG A 197 -3.72 27.81 -6.03
CA ARG A 197 -3.03 28.56 -4.97
C ARG A 197 -3.44 28.12 -3.56
N HIS A 198 -4.21 27.07 -3.40
CA HIS A 198 -4.54 26.47 -2.11
C HIS A 198 -3.43 25.52 -1.66
N ASN A 199 -2.24 26.09 -1.44
CA ASN A 199 -1.19 25.50 -0.63
C ASN A 199 -1.53 25.68 0.86
N GLN A 200 -2.70 25.21 1.30
CA GLN A 200 -2.87 24.87 2.71
C GLN A 200 -1.93 23.70 2.97
N GLN A 201 -0.69 24.03 3.33
CA GLN A 201 0.21 23.05 3.92
C GLN A 201 -0.55 22.44 5.08
N LEU A 202 -0.58 21.11 5.16
CA LEU A 202 -0.87 20.45 6.41
C LEU A 202 0.22 20.92 7.38
N LYS A 203 -0.03 22.04 8.07
CA LYS A 203 0.87 22.61 9.09
C LYS A 203 0.92 21.72 10.33
N GLN A 204 0.02 20.73 10.41
CA GLN A 204 -0.02 19.75 11.50
C GLN A 204 1.19 18.81 11.41
N ARG A 205 1.75 18.50 12.56
CA ARG A 205 2.75 17.42 12.67
C ARG A 205 2.12 16.12 12.23
N PRO A 206 2.88 15.18 11.62
CA PRO A 206 2.38 13.82 11.35
C PRO A 206 1.78 13.24 12.64
N SER A 207 0.63 12.61 12.54
CA SER A 207 0.05 11.86 13.65
C SER A 207 1.02 10.75 14.07
N GLN A 208 1.03 10.42 15.35
CA GLN A 208 1.82 9.27 15.83
C GLN A 208 1.14 7.95 15.46
N GLU A 209 -0.17 7.97 15.29
CA GLU A 209 -1.03 6.83 15.01
C GLU A 209 -1.20 6.54 13.51
N LEU A 210 -0.98 7.56 12.65
CA LEU A 210 -1.10 7.43 11.19
C LEU A 210 0.16 7.93 10.50
N ARG A 211 0.79 7.06 9.74
CA ARG A 211 1.99 7.34 8.96
C ARG A 211 1.59 7.65 7.52
N LEU A 212 1.62 8.93 7.17
CA LEU A 212 1.33 9.43 5.82
C LEU A 212 2.59 10.05 5.22
N ASN A 213 2.87 9.78 3.96
CA ASN A 213 4.12 10.19 3.31
C ASN A 213 3.92 11.31 2.25
N PHE A 214 3.06 12.27 2.50
CA PHE A 214 2.62 13.31 1.55
C PHE A 214 3.73 14.21 1.02
N THR A 215 4.71 14.54 1.85
CA THR A 215 5.80 15.46 1.51
C THR A 215 7.15 14.77 1.63
N ILE A 216 8.16 15.30 0.94
CA ILE A 216 9.54 14.79 1.06
C ILE A 216 10.01 14.85 2.52
N ARG A 217 9.66 15.91 3.26
CA ARG A 217 10.01 16.04 4.69
C ARG A 217 9.41 14.90 5.52
N TRP A 218 8.15 14.55 5.29
CA TRP A 218 7.49 13.45 5.98
C TRP A 218 8.11 12.10 5.60
N ARG A 219 8.40 11.86 4.31
CA ARG A 219 9.08 10.64 3.85
C ARG A 219 10.43 10.46 4.54
N VAL A 220 11.22 11.53 4.63
CA VAL A 220 12.52 11.50 5.31
C VAL A 220 12.35 11.27 6.82
N SER A 221 11.35 11.90 7.45
CA SER A 221 11.03 11.69 8.86
C SER A 221 10.63 10.26 9.15
N LEU A 222 9.70 9.70 8.35
CA LEU A 222 9.24 8.30 8.48
C LEU A 222 10.39 7.30 8.30
N LEU A 223 11.26 7.54 7.32
CA LEU A 223 12.45 6.70 7.10
C LEU A 223 13.45 6.79 8.26
N ARG A 224 13.65 7.98 8.84
CA ARG A 224 14.52 8.17 10.02
C ARG A 224 13.94 7.45 11.24
N ASP A 225 12.64 7.62 11.49
CA ASP A 225 11.94 6.94 12.57
C ASP A 225 12.03 5.42 12.43
N LEU A 226 11.76 4.86 11.25
CA LEU A 226 11.88 3.43 11.00
C LEU A 226 13.31 2.90 11.25
N ASN A 227 14.33 3.59 10.72
CA ASN A 227 15.72 3.21 10.97
C ASN A 227 16.09 3.31 12.46
N HIS A 228 15.54 4.28 13.18
CA HIS A 228 15.78 4.45 14.61
C HIS A 228 15.17 3.30 15.40
N ARG A 229 13.90 2.93 15.14
CA ARG A 229 13.21 1.81 15.79
C ARG A 229 13.92 0.49 15.55
N ILE A 230 14.27 0.16 14.30
CA ILE A 230 15.02 -1.07 13.98
C ILE A 230 16.33 -1.15 14.75
N ARG A 231 17.08 -0.05 14.86
CA ARG A 231 18.38 -0.04 15.58
C ARG A 231 18.24 -0.13 17.09
N ARG A 232 17.08 0.27 17.64
CA ARG A 232 16.76 0.23 19.08
C ARG A 232 15.89 -0.96 19.45
N ALA A 233 15.59 -1.85 18.51
CA ALA A 233 14.89 -3.07 18.83
C ALA A 233 15.67 -3.88 19.89
N GLU A 234 14.92 -4.46 20.83
CA GLU A 234 15.44 -5.22 21.97
C GLU A 234 15.12 -6.71 21.85
N LYS A 235 14.01 -7.07 21.22
CA LYS A 235 13.53 -8.45 21.12
C LYS A 235 13.46 -8.95 19.69
N ARG A 236 12.78 -8.20 18.81
CA ARG A 236 12.44 -8.67 17.46
C ARG A 236 12.18 -7.56 16.45
N VAL A 237 12.46 -7.86 15.18
CA VAL A 237 12.01 -7.10 14.01
C VAL A 237 11.42 -8.10 13.02
N LEU A 238 10.09 -8.06 12.81
CA LEU A 238 9.37 -8.95 11.89
C LEU A 238 8.75 -8.13 10.76
N ILE A 239 9.02 -8.55 9.54
CA ILE A 239 8.61 -7.83 8.32
C ILE A 239 7.85 -8.79 7.42
N THR A 240 6.55 -8.55 7.19
CA THR A 240 5.80 -9.19 6.10
C THR A 240 5.63 -8.17 4.99
N ASN A 241 6.14 -8.46 3.80
CA ASN A 241 6.12 -7.48 2.73
C ASN A 241 6.10 -8.10 1.33
N ALA A 242 5.17 -7.65 0.48
CA ALA A 242 5.02 -8.14 -0.89
C ALA A 242 6.23 -7.83 -1.78
N TYR A 243 6.82 -6.63 -1.63
CA TYR A 243 7.92 -6.15 -2.48
C TYR A 243 9.07 -5.63 -1.61
N PHE A 244 9.92 -6.56 -1.14
CA PHE A 244 11.02 -6.25 -0.24
C PHE A 244 12.29 -5.87 -1.01
N LEU A 245 12.43 -4.58 -1.31
CA LEU A 245 13.61 -3.97 -1.95
C LEU A 245 14.06 -2.70 -1.19
N PRO A 246 14.40 -2.81 0.09
CA PRO A 246 14.60 -1.66 0.96
C PRO A 246 15.83 -0.85 0.60
N ARG A 247 15.82 0.41 1.04
CA ARG A 247 16.98 1.31 0.91
C ARG A 247 18.16 0.79 1.72
N LYS A 248 19.38 1.14 1.27
CA LYS A 248 20.65 0.77 1.96
C LYS A 248 20.66 1.15 3.45
N SER A 249 19.94 2.21 3.87
CA SER A 249 19.85 2.61 5.28
C SER A 249 19.07 1.59 6.11
N ILE A 250 17.95 1.08 5.59
CA ILE A 250 17.12 0.06 6.24
C ILE A 250 17.92 -1.25 6.31
N LEU A 251 18.55 -1.69 5.20
CA LEU A 251 19.40 -2.89 5.18
C LEU A 251 20.50 -2.82 6.22
N ARG A 252 21.17 -1.67 6.35
CA ARG A 252 22.21 -1.46 7.40
C ARG A 252 21.63 -1.51 8.80
N SER A 253 20.42 -0.99 9.02
CA SER A 253 19.77 -1.03 10.33
C SER A 253 19.35 -2.45 10.72
N LEU A 254 18.80 -3.24 9.78
CA LEU A 254 18.42 -4.64 9.98
C LEU A 254 19.66 -5.50 10.31
N ARG A 255 20.75 -5.34 9.54
CA ARG A 255 22.00 -6.05 9.82
C ARG A 255 22.55 -5.73 11.21
N LYS A 256 22.59 -4.44 11.60
CA LYS A 256 23.03 -4.04 12.93
C LYS A 256 22.13 -4.57 14.05
N ALA A 257 20.84 -4.74 13.82
CA ALA A 257 19.96 -5.39 14.78
C ALA A 257 20.29 -6.88 14.93
N ALA A 258 20.44 -7.61 13.80
CA ALA A 258 20.83 -9.03 13.83
C ALA A 258 22.23 -9.24 14.44
N GLU A 259 23.22 -8.41 14.11
CA GLU A 259 24.58 -8.43 14.71
C GLU A 259 24.58 -8.23 16.23
N LYS A 260 23.52 -7.62 16.79
CA LYS A 260 23.31 -7.49 18.26
C LYS A 260 22.56 -8.67 18.87
N GLY A 261 22.24 -9.71 18.11
CA GLY A 261 21.45 -10.86 18.56
C GLY A 261 19.93 -10.65 18.55
N ILE A 262 19.42 -9.55 17.99
CA ILE A 262 17.98 -9.33 17.84
C ILE A 262 17.44 -10.26 16.74
N TYR A 263 16.34 -10.95 17.02
CA TYR A 263 15.68 -11.77 16.01
C TYR A 263 15.11 -10.90 14.90
N VAL A 264 15.60 -11.07 13.67
CA VAL A 264 15.12 -10.37 12.48
C VAL A 264 14.56 -11.39 11.50
N GLY A 265 13.23 -11.35 11.28
CA GLY A 265 12.50 -12.22 10.35
C GLY A 265 11.87 -11.43 9.22
N ILE A 266 11.96 -11.94 8.00
CA ILE A 266 11.39 -11.32 6.79
C ILE A 266 10.57 -12.38 6.05
N CYS A 267 9.26 -12.16 5.91
CA CYS A 267 8.36 -13.01 5.15
C CYS A 267 7.97 -12.30 3.84
N VAL A 268 8.20 -12.96 2.72
CA VAL A 268 7.94 -12.45 1.36
C VAL A 268 7.22 -13.52 0.54
N PRO A 269 6.54 -13.17 -0.58
CA PRO A 269 5.89 -14.18 -1.41
C PRO A 269 6.91 -15.06 -2.15
N ALA A 270 6.71 -16.38 -2.15
CA ALA A 270 7.40 -17.31 -3.04
C ALA A 270 6.96 -17.09 -4.51
N HIS A 271 5.67 -16.78 -4.70
CA HIS A 271 5.04 -16.50 -6.00
C HIS A 271 4.56 -15.05 -6.03
N GLY A 272 5.34 -14.16 -6.67
CA GLY A 272 4.99 -12.74 -6.82
C GLY A 272 4.33 -12.47 -8.16
N ASP A 273 3.43 -11.49 -8.21
CA ASP A 273 2.79 -10.98 -9.42
C ASP A 273 3.76 -10.19 -10.33
N VAL A 274 4.90 -9.74 -9.77
CA VAL A 274 5.96 -9.02 -10.50
C VAL A 274 7.28 -9.79 -10.40
N ALA A 275 7.58 -10.61 -11.40
CA ALA A 275 8.74 -11.50 -11.42
C ALA A 275 10.08 -10.76 -11.22
N SER A 276 10.23 -9.54 -11.79
CA SER A 276 11.46 -8.74 -11.66
C SER A 276 11.74 -8.32 -10.20
N VAL A 277 10.71 -8.08 -9.40
CA VAL A 277 10.87 -7.76 -7.97
C VAL A 277 11.37 -8.97 -7.19
N LYS A 278 10.81 -10.16 -7.44
CA LYS A 278 11.28 -11.41 -6.82
C LYS A 278 12.77 -11.63 -7.07
N TRP A 279 13.22 -11.51 -8.32
CA TRP A 279 14.64 -11.67 -8.67
C TRP A 279 15.51 -10.61 -8.00
N ALA A 280 15.08 -9.35 -8.00
CA ALA A 280 15.83 -8.27 -7.35
C ALA A 280 15.93 -8.47 -5.83
N SER A 281 14.88 -8.99 -5.17
CA SER A 281 14.89 -9.32 -3.74
C SER A 281 15.86 -10.46 -3.42
N ARG A 282 15.88 -11.52 -4.23
CA ARG A 282 16.81 -12.67 -4.06
C ARG A 282 18.28 -12.28 -4.14
N PHE A 283 18.61 -11.20 -4.87
CA PHE A 283 19.97 -10.65 -4.86
C PHE A 283 20.43 -10.19 -3.46
N LEU A 284 19.47 -9.78 -2.60
CA LEU A 284 19.79 -9.34 -1.24
C LEU A 284 19.94 -10.49 -0.25
N TYR A 285 19.36 -11.66 -0.52
CA TYR A 285 19.21 -12.76 0.44
C TYR A 285 20.54 -13.23 1.00
N PHE A 286 21.54 -13.44 0.15
CA PHE A 286 22.86 -13.87 0.60
C PHE A 286 23.42 -12.96 1.69
N ARG A 287 23.37 -11.64 1.48
CA ARG A 287 23.88 -10.64 2.43
C ARG A 287 23.06 -10.53 3.71
N LEU A 288 21.77 -10.84 3.63
CA LEU A 288 20.89 -10.80 4.79
C LEU A 288 21.06 -12.05 5.65
N ILE A 289 21.08 -13.23 5.03
CA ILE A 289 21.24 -14.51 5.72
C ILE A 289 22.62 -14.60 6.39
N THR A 290 23.70 -14.18 5.71
CA THR A 290 25.04 -14.12 6.31
C THR A 290 25.15 -13.14 7.47
N ALA A 291 24.25 -12.19 7.58
CA ALA A 291 24.14 -11.28 8.73
C ALA A 291 23.23 -11.82 9.86
N GLY A 292 22.75 -13.06 9.78
CA GLY A 292 21.87 -13.67 10.79
C GLY A 292 20.40 -13.31 10.64
N ILE A 293 19.95 -12.78 9.48
CA ILE A 293 18.57 -12.45 9.22
C ILE A 293 17.85 -13.64 8.60
N HIS A 294 16.70 -14.02 9.16
CA HIS A 294 15.87 -15.12 8.68
C HIS A 294 14.95 -14.65 7.56
N ILE A 295 14.94 -15.38 6.44
CA ILE A 295 14.07 -15.09 5.29
C ILE A 295 13.16 -16.29 5.04
N PHE A 296 11.87 -16.00 4.88
CA PHE A 296 10.80 -16.97 4.65
C PHE A 296 10.08 -16.63 3.34
N GLU A 297 10.04 -17.56 2.39
CA GLU A 297 9.23 -17.43 1.16
C GLU A 297 7.88 -18.13 1.38
N TYR A 298 6.80 -17.35 1.47
CA TYR A 298 5.44 -17.86 1.65
C TYR A 298 4.94 -18.57 0.39
N GLU A 299 4.65 -19.86 0.50
CA GLU A 299 4.41 -20.71 -0.67
C GLU A 299 2.95 -20.82 -1.14
N PRO A 300 1.92 -20.84 -0.25
CA PRO A 300 0.58 -21.28 -0.67
C PRO A 300 -0.05 -20.42 -1.77
N ARG A 301 0.19 -19.11 -1.74
CA ARG A 301 -0.42 -18.13 -2.63
C ARG A 301 0.33 -16.79 -2.60
N MET A 302 -0.13 -15.78 -3.33
CA MET A 302 0.48 -14.45 -3.26
C MET A 302 0.36 -13.85 -1.85
N MET A 303 1.50 -13.60 -1.20
CA MET A 303 1.60 -12.82 0.02
C MET A 303 1.63 -11.33 -0.34
N HIS A 304 0.52 -10.63 -0.12
CA HIS A 304 0.42 -9.20 -0.44
C HIS A 304 0.31 -8.31 0.80
N ALA A 305 0.35 -8.89 2.01
CA ALA A 305 0.34 -8.16 3.28
C ALA A 305 1.56 -7.22 3.42
N LYS A 306 1.37 -6.14 4.15
CA LYS A 306 2.41 -5.17 4.50
C LYS A 306 2.27 -4.86 5.98
N THR A 307 2.98 -5.64 6.80
CA THR A 307 3.03 -5.48 8.25
C THR A 307 4.48 -5.41 8.73
N LEU A 308 4.70 -4.63 9.74
CA LEU A 308 5.98 -4.49 10.39
C LEU A 308 5.76 -4.53 11.90
N ILE A 309 6.47 -5.40 12.60
CA ILE A 309 6.44 -5.51 14.06
C ILE A 309 7.86 -5.28 14.57
N ILE A 310 8.04 -4.32 15.48
CA ILE A 310 9.30 -4.04 16.15
C ILE A 310 8.98 -3.98 17.65
N ASP A 311 9.32 -5.02 18.37
CA ASP A 311 8.99 -5.20 19.80
C ASP A 311 7.48 -5.01 20.05
N GLU A 312 7.08 -3.99 20.79
CA GLU A 312 5.69 -3.62 21.11
C GLU A 312 5.13 -2.51 20.21
N TRP A 313 5.68 -2.33 19.02
CA TRP A 313 5.22 -1.37 18.01
C TRP A 313 5.00 -2.08 16.69
N ALA A 314 3.87 -1.81 16.05
CA ALA A 314 3.58 -2.39 14.73
C ALA A 314 2.97 -1.38 13.77
N THR A 315 3.06 -1.68 12.45
CA THR A 315 2.28 -0.99 11.42
C THR A 315 1.55 -1.96 10.52
N VAL A 316 0.36 -1.55 10.11
CA VAL A 316 -0.46 -2.21 9.08
C VAL A 316 -0.85 -1.16 8.04
N GLY A 317 -0.65 -1.45 6.75
CA GLY A 317 -1.00 -0.47 5.72
C GLY A 317 -0.68 -0.87 4.29
N SER A 318 -0.44 0.14 3.46
CA SER A 318 -0.19 -0.03 2.03
C SER A 318 1.30 -0.02 1.65
N HIS A 319 2.20 0.30 2.57
CA HIS A 319 3.59 0.65 2.32
C HIS A 319 4.47 -0.56 2.02
N ASN A 320 4.95 -0.67 0.78
CA ASN A 320 6.01 -1.61 0.44
C ASN A 320 7.38 -1.09 0.87
N LEU A 321 8.23 -1.96 1.39
CA LEU A 321 9.61 -1.63 1.70
C LEU A 321 10.49 -1.65 0.44
N ASN A 322 10.10 -0.85 -0.56
CA ASN A 322 10.87 -0.65 -1.78
C ASN A 322 11.18 0.84 -2.02
N HIS A 323 12.03 1.13 -3.00
CA HIS A 323 12.42 2.51 -3.32
C HIS A 323 11.24 3.35 -3.79
N ARG A 324 10.32 2.77 -4.55
CA ARG A 324 9.18 3.46 -5.15
C ARG A 324 8.21 3.95 -4.08
N SER A 325 7.76 3.09 -3.18
CA SER A 325 6.86 3.46 -2.07
C SER A 325 7.50 4.50 -1.14
N LEU A 326 8.79 4.37 -0.86
CA LEU A 326 9.51 5.31 0.00
C LEU A 326 9.68 6.71 -0.61
N LEU A 327 9.84 6.82 -1.94
CA LEU A 327 10.22 8.07 -2.59
C LEU A 327 9.10 8.72 -3.41
N HIS A 328 8.23 7.92 -3.99
CA HIS A 328 7.33 8.40 -5.04
C HIS A 328 5.85 8.22 -4.70
N ASP A 329 5.43 7.05 -4.23
CA ASP A 329 4.03 6.74 -4.05
C ASP A 329 3.45 7.39 -2.78
N LEU A 330 2.16 7.69 -2.78
CA LEU A 330 1.43 8.03 -1.57
C LEU A 330 1.05 6.73 -0.86
N GLU A 331 1.37 6.65 0.41
CA GLU A 331 1.12 5.49 1.25
C GLU A 331 0.42 5.90 2.55
N VAL A 332 -0.20 4.92 3.20
CA VAL A 332 -0.82 5.05 4.51
C VAL A 332 -0.51 3.82 5.35
N GLU A 333 -0.15 4.04 6.60
CA GLU A 333 0.01 2.97 7.61
C GLU A 333 -0.66 3.42 8.90
N ALA A 334 -1.40 2.49 9.54
CA ALA A 334 -1.82 2.62 10.92
C ALA A 334 -0.70 2.13 11.84
N VAL A 335 -0.50 2.82 12.95
CA VAL A 335 0.44 2.43 14.01
C VAL A 335 -0.35 1.80 15.15
N LEU A 336 0.13 0.67 15.62
CA LEU A 336 -0.46 -0.13 16.69
C LEU A 336 0.57 -0.28 17.81
N THR A 337 0.14 -0.07 19.04
CA THR A 337 0.97 -0.20 20.25
C THR A 337 0.22 -0.91 21.38
N ASP A 338 -1.01 -1.35 21.13
CA ASP A 338 -1.79 -2.12 22.09
C ASP A 338 -1.42 -3.61 22.01
N GLU A 339 -1.42 -4.26 23.14
CA GLU A 339 -1.00 -5.64 23.32
C GLU A 339 -1.84 -6.63 22.51
N ASN A 340 -3.16 -6.39 22.44
CA ASN A 340 -4.08 -7.27 21.71
C ASN A 340 -3.78 -7.27 20.21
N SER A 341 -3.67 -6.09 19.59
CA SER A 341 -3.36 -5.99 18.15
C SER A 341 -1.99 -6.57 17.83
N ILE A 342 -0.98 -6.32 18.67
CA ILE A 342 0.36 -6.88 18.49
C ILE A 342 0.32 -8.40 18.65
N GLY A 343 -0.41 -8.93 19.63
CA GLY A 343 -0.60 -10.36 19.83
C GLY A 343 -1.22 -11.06 18.61
N GLN A 344 -2.28 -10.46 18.04
CA GLN A 344 -2.90 -10.98 16.80
C GLN A 344 -1.93 -10.96 15.60
N LEU A 345 -1.14 -9.89 15.44
CA LEU A 345 -0.14 -9.81 14.36
C LEU A 345 0.99 -10.82 14.54
N LEU A 346 1.42 -11.08 15.78
CA LEU A 346 2.42 -12.12 16.08
C LEU A 346 1.87 -13.52 15.80
N GLN A 347 0.65 -13.81 16.23
CA GLN A 347 -0.01 -15.08 15.93
C GLN A 347 -0.13 -15.31 14.42
N GLN A 348 -0.49 -14.27 13.67
CA GLN A 348 -0.58 -14.35 12.21
C GLN A 348 0.80 -14.52 11.57
N TRP A 349 1.84 -13.85 12.09
CA TRP A 349 3.21 -14.07 11.65
C TRP A 349 3.62 -15.53 11.81
N ASP A 350 3.35 -16.13 12.97
CA ASP A 350 3.68 -17.52 13.24
C ASP A 350 2.94 -18.50 12.31
N GLN A 351 1.69 -18.18 11.93
CA GLN A 351 0.94 -18.94 10.93
C GLN A 351 1.56 -18.79 9.53
N ASP A 352 1.91 -17.58 9.14
CA ASP A 352 2.49 -17.30 7.83
C ASP A 352 3.85 -18.01 7.65
N ILE A 353 4.73 -17.99 8.66
CA ILE A 353 6.04 -18.65 8.57
C ILE A 353 5.95 -20.19 8.59
N LYS A 354 4.95 -20.77 9.28
CA LYS A 354 4.70 -22.24 9.22
C LYS A 354 4.36 -22.71 7.81
N LEU A 355 3.77 -21.84 6.99
CA LEU A 355 3.41 -22.09 5.60
C LEU A 355 4.47 -21.61 4.61
N SER A 356 5.63 -21.20 5.10
CA SER A 356 6.71 -20.62 4.31
C SER A 356 7.93 -21.53 4.28
N HIS A 357 8.65 -21.49 3.18
CA HIS A 357 9.96 -22.12 3.07
C HIS A 357 11.05 -21.21 3.65
N PRO A 358 11.78 -21.65 4.70
CA PRO A 358 12.93 -20.91 5.22
C PRO A 358 14.09 -20.98 4.23
N ILE A 359 14.56 -19.83 3.74
CA ILE A 359 15.66 -19.78 2.76
C ILE A 359 16.99 -19.91 3.47
N THR A 360 17.82 -20.86 3.02
CA THR A 360 19.15 -21.14 3.53
C THR A 360 20.25 -20.72 2.54
N LEU A 361 21.50 -20.66 3.00
CA LEU A 361 22.65 -20.47 2.11
C LEU A 361 22.81 -21.62 1.11
N GLY A 362 22.39 -22.85 1.50
CA GLY A 362 22.36 -24.01 0.62
C GLY A 362 21.41 -23.84 -0.56
N ASP A 363 20.24 -23.27 -0.34
CA ASP A 363 19.25 -23.00 -1.40
C ASP A 363 19.77 -21.95 -2.39
N LEU A 364 20.47 -20.93 -1.88
CA LEU A 364 21.12 -19.92 -2.73
C LEU A 364 22.31 -20.50 -3.50
N GLY A 365 22.99 -21.50 -2.95
CA GLY A 365 24.07 -22.25 -3.61
C GLY A 365 23.60 -23.01 -4.85
N LYS A 366 22.37 -23.58 -4.80
CA LYS A 366 21.73 -24.29 -5.91
C LYS A 366 21.26 -23.41 -7.06
N MET A 367 21.22 -22.07 -6.86
CA MET A 367 20.86 -21.15 -7.94
C MET A 367 21.89 -21.20 -9.07
N SER A 368 21.44 -21.42 -10.29
CA SER A 368 22.29 -21.38 -11.49
C SER A 368 22.93 -20.00 -11.67
N TRP A 369 24.12 -19.98 -12.31
CA TRP A 369 24.90 -18.75 -12.51
C TRP A 369 24.11 -17.66 -13.28
N TYR A 370 23.30 -18.03 -14.28
CA TYR A 370 22.48 -17.08 -15.03
C TYR A 370 21.38 -16.45 -14.19
N HIS A 371 20.77 -17.17 -13.25
CA HIS A 371 19.82 -16.61 -12.30
C HIS A 371 20.48 -15.56 -11.39
N ARG A 372 21.73 -15.78 -10.99
CA ARG A 372 22.50 -14.80 -10.17
C ARG A 372 22.79 -13.52 -10.95
N ILE A 373 23.13 -13.63 -12.24
CA ILE A 373 23.34 -12.48 -13.12
C ILE A 373 22.04 -11.72 -13.31
N PHE A 374 20.94 -12.43 -13.60
CA PHE A 374 19.62 -11.82 -13.76
C PHE A 374 19.15 -11.10 -12.49
N ALA A 375 19.33 -11.71 -11.33
CA ALA A 375 19.02 -11.11 -10.04
C ALA A 375 19.80 -9.80 -9.80
N ARG A 376 21.11 -9.80 -10.14
CA ARG A 376 21.96 -8.61 -10.06
C ARG A 376 21.47 -7.50 -11.02
N PHE A 377 21.12 -7.87 -12.24
CA PHE A 377 20.58 -6.96 -13.25
C PHE A 377 19.23 -6.39 -12.80
N ALA A 378 18.28 -7.22 -12.35
CA ALA A 378 17.00 -6.79 -11.82
C ALA A 378 17.18 -5.83 -10.63
N TYR A 379 18.12 -6.11 -9.74
CA TYR A 379 18.42 -5.21 -8.60
C TYR A 379 18.96 -3.84 -9.05
N TRP A 380 19.61 -3.73 -10.19
CA TRP A 380 20.06 -2.43 -10.72
C TRP A 380 18.88 -1.52 -11.04
N PHE A 381 17.76 -2.09 -11.50
CA PHE A 381 16.52 -1.37 -11.79
C PHE A 381 15.61 -1.14 -10.56
N ARG A 382 16.04 -1.46 -9.33
CA ARG A 382 15.27 -1.32 -8.09
C ARG A 382 14.63 0.05 -7.83
N PHE A 383 15.11 1.10 -8.49
CA PHE A 383 14.53 2.45 -8.38
C PHE A 383 13.23 2.60 -9.17
N TRP A 384 12.96 1.67 -10.06
CA TRP A 384 11.78 1.65 -10.92
C TRP A 384 10.78 0.56 -10.51
N LEU A 385 11.23 -0.38 -9.70
CA LEU A 385 10.48 -1.54 -9.18
C LEU A 385 9.84 -1.26 -7.76
#